data_cb9a0e060211605b93658ba5cb6206b7
#
_entry.id   cb9a0e060211605b93658ba5cb6206b7
#
_cell.length_a   1.000
_cell.length_b   1.000
_cell.length_c   1.000
_cell.angle_alpha   90.00
_cell.angle_beta   90.00
_cell.angle_gamma   90.00
#
_symmetry.space_group_name_H-M   'P 1'
#
loop_
_entity.id
_entity.type
_entity.pdbx_description
1 polymer ?
#
loop_
_entity_poly.entity_id
_entity_poly.type
_entity_poly.pdbx_seq_one_letter_code
_entity_poly.pdbx_strand_id
1 'polypeptide(L)'
;MDTLEQARAEIDAVDAQLAALFERRMAAVLSVAQYKQAHGLPIFDAVREAVVLEKAAARIQNAALRPYYKDHVQNMMNVAKQYEAEVLGRNRAAYQGVEGAFAHIALRALFPHAEAVSCPTWDEVFDAVSRGDTAHGVVPFENSHAGDVSAVLDLCYNHPELWVVDVYDLPISQNLLVLPGTQLAQLKHVYSHQQAIAQSETFLKQFRLPATAMPNTAMAAKFVAESGDPSKAAIASAETAALYGLEVLVPSINTDGDNTTRFIVLSREKPTVGNRFSLLFTLDNKPGKLAEVIQVIGRFGYDMESIKSRPLPHVPFDYYFYVELVGDPSADETAALLRELDHTCRTVRLLGVYTK
;
A
#
# COMPACT_ATOMS: atom_id res chain seq x y z
N MET A 1 -33.28 -22.49 -30.03
CA MET A 1 -32.19 -21.76 -29.38
C MET A 1 -31.44 -22.72 -28.50
N ASP A 2 -30.13 -22.68 -28.57
CA ASP A 2 -29.28 -23.51 -27.71
C ASP A 2 -29.46 -23.05 -26.24
N THR A 3 -29.48 -23.98 -25.30
CA THR A 3 -29.65 -23.71 -23.85
C THR A 3 -28.62 -22.70 -23.34
N LEU A 4 -27.43 -22.63 -23.97
CA LEU A 4 -26.38 -21.67 -23.68
C LEU A 4 -26.76 -20.23 -24.07
N GLU A 5 -27.37 -20.03 -25.24
CA GLU A 5 -27.85 -18.70 -25.69
C GLU A 5 -28.98 -18.19 -24.81
N GLN A 6 -29.90 -19.06 -24.37
CA GLN A 6 -30.96 -18.68 -23.43
C GLN A 6 -30.40 -18.26 -22.08
N ALA A 7 -29.41 -18.99 -21.55
CA ALA A 7 -28.74 -18.63 -20.31
C ALA A 7 -28.00 -17.29 -20.40
N ARG A 8 -27.33 -17.02 -21.50
CA ARG A 8 -26.65 -15.72 -21.74
C ARG A 8 -27.64 -14.56 -21.84
N ALA A 9 -28.75 -14.73 -22.57
CA ALA A 9 -29.78 -13.72 -22.68
C ALA A 9 -30.43 -13.39 -21.31
N GLU A 10 -30.60 -14.39 -20.45
CA GLU A 10 -31.11 -14.19 -19.09
C GLU A 10 -30.09 -13.42 -18.23
N ILE A 11 -28.80 -13.73 -18.35
CA ILE A 11 -27.72 -12.98 -17.67
C ILE A 11 -27.73 -11.51 -18.11
N ASP A 12 -27.78 -11.25 -19.43
CA ASP A 12 -27.81 -9.90 -19.97
C ASP A 12 -29.03 -9.09 -19.47
N ALA A 13 -30.19 -9.74 -19.37
CA ALA A 13 -31.41 -9.10 -18.84
C ALA A 13 -31.29 -8.77 -17.34
N VAL A 14 -30.67 -9.65 -16.56
CA VAL A 14 -30.38 -9.42 -15.13
C VAL A 14 -29.35 -8.32 -14.95
N ASP A 15 -28.29 -8.30 -15.75
CA ASP A 15 -27.24 -7.29 -15.69
C ASP A 15 -27.77 -5.88 -16.01
N ALA A 16 -28.72 -5.77 -16.95
CA ALA A 16 -29.38 -4.49 -17.23
C ALA A 16 -30.18 -3.98 -16.00
N GLN A 17 -30.83 -4.88 -15.26
CA GLN A 17 -31.52 -4.51 -14.02
C GLN A 17 -30.54 -4.14 -12.91
N LEU A 18 -29.43 -4.87 -12.79
CA LEU A 18 -28.36 -4.58 -11.82
C LEU A 18 -27.76 -3.20 -12.07
N ALA A 19 -27.51 -2.82 -13.33
CA ALA A 19 -27.00 -1.50 -13.69
C ALA A 19 -27.93 -0.38 -13.18
N ALA A 20 -29.24 -0.46 -13.45
CA ALA A 20 -30.22 0.52 -12.98
C ALA A 20 -30.31 0.57 -11.43
N LEU A 21 -30.23 -0.58 -10.77
CA LEU A 21 -30.22 -0.66 -9.31
C LEU A 21 -28.92 -0.09 -8.71
N PHE A 22 -27.80 -0.31 -9.38
CA PHE A 22 -26.50 0.27 -9.01
C PHE A 22 -26.54 1.79 -9.06
N GLU A 23 -27.00 2.41 -10.16
CA GLU A 23 -27.15 3.87 -10.27
C GLU A 23 -28.04 4.43 -9.16
N ARG A 24 -29.17 3.80 -8.91
CA ARG A 24 -30.10 4.20 -7.84
C ARG A 24 -29.44 4.10 -6.46
N ARG A 25 -28.64 3.06 -6.24
CA ARG A 25 -27.89 2.89 -4.99
C ARG A 25 -26.81 3.98 -4.84
N MET A 26 -26.10 4.31 -5.90
CA MET A 26 -25.04 5.33 -5.86
C MET A 26 -25.62 6.74 -5.63
N ALA A 27 -26.80 7.06 -6.15
CA ALA A 27 -27.52 8.29 -5.82
C ALA A 27 -27.85 8.39 -4.31
N ALA A 28 -28.28 7.28 -3.71
CA ALA A 28 -28.51 7.23 -2.26
C ALA A 28 -27.20 7.36 -1.45
N VAL A 29 -26.09 6.76 -1.92
CA VAL A 29 -24.75 6.92 -1.32
C VAL A 29 -24.34 8.40 -1.33
N LEU A 30 -24.55 9.09 -2.43
CA LEU A 30 -24.23 10.53 -2.51
C LEU A 30 -25.00 11.37 -1.49
N SER A 31 -26.28 11.08 -1.29
CA SER A 31 -27.09 11.75 -0.26
C SER A 31 -26.55 11.49 1.16
N VAL A 32 -26.08 10.26 1.44
CA VAL A 32 -25.43 9.92 2.71
C VAL A 32 -24.10 10.65 2.87
N ALA A 33 -23.31 10.73 1.79
CA ALA A 33 -22.03 11.43 1.76
C ALA A 33 -22.18 12.91 2.12
N GLN A 34 -23.14 13.58 1.49
CA GLN A 34 -23.47 15.00 1.76
C GLN A 34 -23.92 15.21 3.22
N TYR A 35 -24.74 14.31 3.75
CA TYR A 35 -25.16 14.36 5.13
C TYR A 35 -23.97 14.21 6.10
N LYS A 36 -23.11 13.23 5.87
CA LYS A 36 -21.89 13.01 6.68
C LYS A 36 -20.97 14.22 6.64
N GLN A 37 -20.76 14.81 5.46
CA GLN A 37 -19.97 16.03 5.30
C GLN A 37 -20.52 17.20 6.11
N ALA A 38 -21.82 17.44 6.02
CA ALA A 38 -22.48 18.53 6.75
C ALA A 38 -22.41 18.37 8.27
N HIS A 39 -22.28 17.12 8.77
CA HIS A 39 -22.27 16.80 10.20
C HIS A 39 -20.89 16.36 10.73
N GLY A 40 -19.82 16.43 9.92
CA GLY A 40 -18.48 16.02 10.32
C GLY A 40 -18.31 14.53 10.64
N LEU A 41 -19.19 13.66 10.08
CA LEU A 41 -19.16 12.23 10.34
C LEU A 41 -18.13 11.51 9.45
N PRO A 42 -17.49 10.42 9.93
CA PRO A 42 -16.55 9.64 9.14
C PRO A 42 -17.25 8.92 7.98
N ILE A 43 -16.52 8.72 6.88
CA ILE A 43 -17.00 7.93 5.73
C ILE A 43 -17.21 6.49 6.16
N PHE A 44 -16.24 5.92 6.87
CA PHE A 44 -16.27 4.54 7.34
C PHE A 44 -17.06 4.38 8.65
N ASP A 45 -17.94 3.38 8.68
CA ASP A 45 -18.69 2.95 9.85
C ASP A 45 -18.71 1.41 9.89
N ALA A 46 -17.72 0.84 10.62
CA ALA A 46 -17.54 -0.60 10.72
C ALA A 46 -18.76 -1.33 11.27
N VAL A 47 -19.45 -0.76 12.27
CA VAL A 47 -20.64 -1.35 12.88
C VAL A 47 -21.75 -1.42 11.86
N ARG A 48 -21.95 -0.36 11.10
CA ARG A 48 -22.95 -0.32 10.03
C ARG A 48 -22.62 -1.29 8.91
N GLU A 49 -21.35 -1.40 8.49
CA GLU A 49 -20.94 -2.34 7.44
C GLU A 49 -21.21 -3.79 7.84
N ALA A 50 -20.84 -4.21 9.04
CA ALA A 50 -21.13 -5.56 9.55
C ALA A 50 -22.64 -5.86 9.54
N VAL A 51 -23.47 -4.93 9.98
CA VAL A 51 -24.93 -5.06 9.95
C VAL A 51 -25.46 -5.17 8.52
N VAL A 52 -24.89 -4.45 7.57
CA VAL A 52 -25.28 -4.51 6.15
C VAL A 52 -24.94 -5.87 5.56
N LEU A 53 -23.77 -6.42 5.83
CA LEU A 53 -23.34 -7.73 5.34
C LEU A 53 -24.23 -8.86 5.86
N GLU A 54 -24.53 -8.86 7.16
CA GLU A 54 -25.41 -9.87 7.75
C GLU A 54 -26.84 -9.80 7.19
N LYS A 55 -27.39 -8.59 7.07
CA LYS A 55 -28.72 -8.40 6.45
C LYS A 55 -28.72 -8.79 4.97
N ALA A 56 -27.62 -8.54 4.24
CA ALA A 56 -27.50 -8.94 2.84
C ALA A 56 -27.51 -10.47 2.70
N ALA A 57 -26.69 -11.18 3.49
CA ALA A 57 -26.66 -12.65 3.48
C ALA A 57 -28.01 -13.28 3.82
N ALA A 58 -28.76 -12.70 4.77
CA ALA A 58 -30.07 -13.18 5.17
C ALA A 58 -31.13 -13.08 4.05
N ARG A 59 -30.95 -12.19 3.06
CA ARG A 59 -31.85 -12.05 1.91
C ARG A 59 -31.71 -13.17 0.88
N ILE A 60 -30.55 -13.86 0.87
CA ILE A 60 -30.28 -14.94 -0.09
C ILE A 60 -30.92 -16.24 0.40
N GLN A 61 -31.85 -16.76 -0.37
CA GLN A 61 -32.55 -18.02 -0.06
C GLN A 61 -31.62 -19.22 -0.19
N ASN A 62 -30.88 -19.33 -1.27
CA ASN A 62 -29.88 -20.39 -1.49
C ASN A 62 -28.67 -20.21 -0.58
N ALA A 63 -28.58 -21.08 0.45
CA ALA A 63 -27.49 -20.99 1.44
C ALA A 63 -26.06 -21.08 0.83
N ALA A 64 -25.91 -21.85 -0.26
CA ALA A 64 -24.60 -21.99 -0.94
C ALA A 64 -24.12 -20.70 -1.61
N LEU A 65 -25.02 -19.77 -1.95
CA LEU A 65 -24.68 -18.48 -2.56
C LEU A 65 -24.42 -17.37 -1.54
N ARG A 66 -24.72 -17.56 -0.26
CA ARG A 66 -24.57 -16.53 0.77
C ARG A 66 -23.14 -16.00 0.93
N PRO A 67 -22.08 -16.82 0.95
CA PRO A 67 -20.70 -16.32 1.03
C PRO A 67 -20.36 -15.42 -0.15
N TYR A 68 -20.65 -15.88 -1.38
CA TYR A 68 -20.38 -15.12 -2.61
C TYR A 68 -21.13 -13.78 -2.66
N TYR A 69 -22.35 -13.77 -2.14
CA TYR A 69 -23.12 -12.52 -2.08
C TYR A 69 -22.60 -11.58 -0.99
N LYS A 70 -22.05 -12.08 0.12
CA LYS A 70 -21.32 -11.24 1.09
C LYS A 70 -20.13 -10.54 0.44
N ASP A 71 -19.31 -11.27 -0.30
CA ASP A 71 -18.16 -10.74 -1.02
C ASP A 71 -18.59 -9.70 -2.07
N HIS A 72 -19.63 -9.98 -2.82
CA HIS A 72 -20.21 -9.03 -3.78
C HIS A 72 -20.65 -7.73 -3.10
N VAL A 73 -21.38 -7.83 -1.98
CA VAL A 73 -21.85 -6.64 -1.23
C VAL A 73 -20.68 -5.88 -0.61
N GLN A 74 -19.64 -6.58 -0.11
CA GLN A 74 -18.43 -5.93 0.38
C GLN A 74 -17.74 -5.11 -0.72
N ASN A 75 -17.56 -5.70 -1.90
CA ASN A 75 -16.99 -4.99 -3.05
C ASN A 75 -17.85 -3.80 -3.47
N MET A 76 -19.16 -3.93 -3.48
CA MET A 76 -20.08 -2.83 -3.78
C MET A 76 -20.01 -1.70 -2.73
N MET A 77 -19.78 -2.01 -1.46
CA MET A 77 -19.54 -0.99 -0.42
C MET A 77 -18.18 -0.29 -0.62
N ASN A 78 -17.15 -1.03 -1.01
CA ASN A 78 -15.83 -0.45 -1.30
C ASN A 78 -15.90 0.54 -2.48
N VAL A 79 -16.57 0.16 -3.57
CA VAL A 79 -16.83 1.08 -4.72
C VAL A 79 -17.61 2.32 -4.27
N ALA A 80 -18.61 2.14 -3.41
CA ALA A 80 -19.41 3.26 -2.89
C ALA A 80 -18.55 4.23 -2.05
N LYS A 81 -17.65 3.71 -1.20
CA LYS A 81 -16.71 4.54 -0.41
C LYS A 81 -15.75 5.33 -1.31
N GLN A 82 -15.24 4.70 -2.37
CA GLN A 82 -14.39 5.38 -3.34
C GLN A 82 -15.12 6.54 -4.03
N TYR A 83 -16.35 6.29 -4.51
CA TYR A 83 -17.18 7.32 -5.13
C TYR A 83 -17.55 8.45 -4.15
N GLU A 84 -17.91 8.10 -2.91
CA GLU A 84 -18.18 9.07 -1.84
C GLU A 84 -16.95 9.96 -1.58
N ALA A 85 -15.76 9.37 -1.47
CA ALA A 85 -14.51 10.10 -1.27
C ALA A 85 -14.18 11.03 -2.45
N GLU A 86 -14.41 10.57 -3.69
CA GLU A 86 -14.20 11.36 -4.90
C GLU A 86 -15.12 12.59 -4.95
N VAL A 87 -16.43 12.38 -4.76
CA VAL A 87 -17.44 13.47 -4.79
C VAL A 87 -17.21 14.48 -3.66
N LEU A 88 -16.73 14.06 -2.50
CA LEU A 88 -16.40 14.94 -1.39
C LEU A 88 -15.04 15.64 -1.55
N GLY A 89 -14.32 15.43 -2.66
CA GLY A 89 -12.98 15.95 -2.87
C GLY A 89 -11.93 15.38 -1.89
N ARG A 90 -12.22 14.23 -1.28
CA ARG A 90 -11.33 13.54 -0.32
C ARG A 90 -10.54 12.40 -0.97
N ASN A 91 -10.69 12.20 -2.28
CA ASN A 91 -10.00 11.13 -3.02
C ASN A 91 -8.59 11.58 -3.43
N ARG A 92 -7.78 11.95 -2.43
CA ARG A 92 -6.38 12.37 -2.61
C ARG A 92 -5.47 11.43 -1.83
N ALA A 93 -4.41 10.96 -2.47
CA ALA A 93 -3.40 10.12 -1.82
C ALA A 93 -1.99 10.70 -2.07
N ALA A 94 -1.21 10.82 -1.00
CA ALA A 94 0.15 11.33 -1.06
C ALA A 94 1.15 10.19 -1.31
N TYR A 95 2.22 10.49 -2.02
CA TYR A 95 3.37 9.60 -2.21
C TYR A 95 4.67 10.41 -2.27
N GLN A 96 5.77 9.78 -1.94
CA GLN A 96 7.09 10.45 -2.03
C GLN A 96 7.69 10.28 -3.42
N GLY A 97 8.21 11.37 -3.96
CA GLY A 97 8.94 11.41 -5.23
C GLY A 97 8.14 11.99 -6.37
N VAL A 98 8.52 11.64 -7.59
CA VAL A 98 7.92 12.15 -8.84
C VAL A 98 7.01 11.10 -9.47
N GLU A 99 6.20 11.53 -10.43
CA GLU A 99 5.38 10.63 -11.24
C GLU A 99 6.25 9.57 -11.93
N GLY A 100 5.82 8.30 -11.89
CA GLY A 100 6.60 7.15 -12.35
C GLY A 100 7.56 6.55 -11.31
N ALA A 101 7.75 7.15 -10.15
CA ALA A 101 8.47 6.49 -9.04
C ALA A 101 7.67 5.27 -8.52
N PHE A 102 8.36 4.29 -7.92
CA PHE A 102 7.68 3.07 -7.42
C PHE A 102 6.59 3.36 -6.39
N ALA A 103 6.73 4.42 -5.57
CA ALA A 103 5.66 4.85 -4.67
C ALA A 103 4.43 5.37 -5.44
N HIS A 104 4.62 6.06 -6.57
CA HIS A 104 3.52 6.46 -7.45
C HIS A 104 2.84 5.24 -8.09
N ILE A 105 3.62 4.26 -8.56
CA ILE A 105 3.10 3.02 -9.13
C ILE A 105 2.27 2.25 -8.11
N ALA A 106 2.78 2.10 -6.88
CA ALA A 106 2.05 1.47 -5.78
C ALA A 106 0.75 2.23 -5.45
N LEU A 107 0.80 3.57 -5.43
CA LEU A 107 -0.38 4.39 -5.21
C LEU A 107 -1.43 4.18 -6.32
N ARG A 108 -1.03 4.12 -7.58
CA ARG A 108 -1.95 3.89 -8.71
C ARG A 108 -2.57 2.50 -8.71
N ALA A 109 -1.83 1.50 -8.25
CA ALA A 109 -2.36 0.15 -8.08
C ALA A 109 -3.42 0.08 -6.97
N LEU A 110 -3.17 0.75 -5.84
CA LEU A 110 -4.07 0.79 -4.69
C LEU A 110 -5.26 1.74 -4.88
N PHE A 111 -5.01 2.91 -5.48
CA PHE A 111 -5.96 4.01 -5.62
C PHE A 111 -5.99 4.52 -7.07
N PRO A 112 -6.52 3.73 -8.04
CA PRO A 112 -6.46 4.08 -9.47
C PRO A 112 -7.17 5.39 -9.82
N HIS A 113 -8.17 5.78 -9.04
CA HIS A 113 -8.99 6.98 -9.27
C HIS A 113 -8.64 8.15 -8.33
N ALA A 114 -7.67 8.00 -7.42
CA ALA A 114 -7.28 9.09 -6.54
C ALA A 114 -6.46 10.15 -7.27
N GLU A 115 -6.59 11.41 -6.85
CA GLU A 115 -5.62 12.44 -7.19
C GLU A 115 -4.31 12.12 -6.46
N ALA A 116 -3.25 11.82 -7.22
CA ALA A 116 -1.94 11.53 -6.67
C ALA A 116 -1.21 12.82 -6.33
N VAL A 117 -0.86 12.99 -5.06
CA VAL A 117 -0.16 14.17 -4.53
C VAL A 117 1.30 13.82 -4.31
N SER A 118 2.18 14.39 -5.13
CA SER A 118 3.63 14.23 -5.01
C SER A 118 4.17 15.04 -3.83
N CYS A 119 4.93 14.40 -2.97
CA CYS A 119 5.66 15.02 -1.86
C CYS A 119 7.16 14.80 -2.03
N PRO A 120 8.02 15.80 -1.76
CA PRO A 120 9.47 15.68 -1.84
C PRO A 120 10.05 14.63 -0.88
N THR A 121 9.50 14.53 0.33
CA THR A 121 10.02 13.68 1.41
C THR A 121 8.93 12.79 2.00
N TRP A 122 9.33 11.76 2.74
CA TRP A 122 8.39 10.93 3.50
C TRP A 122 7.72 11.72 4.63
N ASP A 123 8.44 12.62 5.31
CA ASP A 123 7.89 13.52 6.34
C ASP A 123 6.70 14.31 5.78
N GLU A 124 6.82 14.86 4.57
CA GLU A 124 5.73 15.60 3.92
C GLU A 124 4.52 14.72 3.56
N VAL A 125 4.74 13.42 3.26
CA VAL A 125 3.64 12.48 3.08
C VAL A 125 2.89 12.27 4.40
N PHE A 126 3.62 12.02 5.51
CA PHE A 126 3.01 11.87 6.84
C PHE A 126 2.27 13.14 7.25
N ASP A 127 2.88 14.30 7.08
CA ASP A 127 2.27 15.59 7.35
C ASP A 127 1.00 15.84 6.54
N ALA A 128 0.99 15.53 5.24
CA ALA A 128 -0.17 15.70 4.38
C ALA A 128 -1.37 14.85 4.85
N VAL A 129 -1.12 13.61 5.29
CA VAL A 129 -2.17 12.74 5.86
C VAL A 129 -2.59 13.26 7.24
N SER A 130 -1.66 13.63 8.10
CA SER A 130 -1.92 14.12 9.46
C SER A 130 -2.78 15.38 9.44
N ARG A 131 -2.47 16.36 8.58
CA ARG A 131 -3.27 17.58 8.40
C ARG A 131 -4.61 17.33 7.69
N GLY A 132 -4.76 16.19 6.98
CA GLY A 132 -5.95 15.87 6.19
C GLY A 132 -5.97 16.50 4.80
N ASP A 133 -4.83 16.96 4.30
CA ASP A 133 -4.66 17.42 2.91
C ASP A 133 -4.87 16.25 1.94
N THR A 134 -4.56 15.02 2.38
CA THR A 134 -4.83 13.76 1.70
C THR A 134 -5.50 12.77 2.65
N ALA A 135 -6.31 11.87 2.09
CA ALA A 135 -6.95 10.79 2.88
C ALA A 135 -5.96 9.67 3.22
N HIS A 136 -5.03 9.41 2.31
CA HIS A 136 -4.06 8.33 2.42
C HIS A 136 -2.65 8.82 2.07
N GLY A 137 -1.65 8.09 2.59
CA GLY A 137 -0.25 8.22 2.19
C GLY A 137 0.33 6.84 1.86
N VAL A 138 1.06 6.74 0.75
CA VAL A 138 1.71 5.49 0.31
C VAL A 138 3.21 5.67 0.41
N VAL A 139 3.86 4.89 1.28
CA VAL A 139 5.30 4.97 1.54
C VAL A 139 5.94 3.60 1.57
N PRO A 140 7.21 3.44 1.12
CA PRO A 140 7.92 2.17 1.18
C PRO A 140 8.25 1.82 2.63
N PHE A 141 8.10 0.57 3.01
CA PHE A 141 8.34 0.10 4.37
C PHE A 141 9.51 -0.90 4.46
N GLU A 142 9.60 -1.77 3.47
CA GLU A 142 10.61 -2.82 3.42
C GLU A 142 10.87 -3.23 1.96
N ASN A 143 12.12 -3.58 1.65
CA ASN A 143 12.46 -4.19 0.37
C ASN A 143 13.14 -5.54 0.62
N SER A 144 12.76 -6.57 -0.14
CA SER A 144 13.25 -7.95 0.06
C SER A 144 14.78 -8.10 -0.01
N HIS A 145 15.47 -7.17 -0.67
CA HIS A 145 16.93 -7.20 -0.84
C HIS A 145 17.65 -6.10 -0.03
N ALA A 146 17.08 -4.92 0.04
CA ALA A 146 17.70 -3.78 0.75
C ALA A 146 17.32 -3.72 2.24
N GLY A 147 16.30 -4.49 2.66
CA GLY A 147 15.82 -4.51 4.04
C GLY A 147 14.89 -3.34 4.37
N ASP A 148 14.91 -2.94 5.62
CA ASP A 148 13.97 -1.99 6.19
C ASP A 148 14.19 -0.56 5.74
N VAL A 149 13.08 0.15 5.46
CA VAL A 149 13.08 1.61 5.30
C VAL A 149 12.92 2.24 6.70
N SER A 150 13.99 2.18 7.47
CA SER A 150 14.00 2.54 8.89
C SER A 150 13.46 3.94 9.20
N ALA A 151 13.68 4.91 8.30
CA ALA A 151 13.17 6.27 8.47
C ALA A 151 11.63 6.33 8.44
N VAL A 152 10.98 5.48 7.63
CA VAL A 152 9.51 5.40 7.60
C VAL A 152 8.97 4.78 8.88
N LEU A 153 9.65 3.79 9.45
CA LEU A 153 9.26 3.23 10.75
C LEU A 153 9.41 4.26 11.88
N ASP A 154 10.47 5.11 11.85
CA ASP A 154 10.64 6.22 12.79
C ASP A 154 9.51 7.26 12.66
N LEU A 155 9.06 7.55 11.43
CA LEU A 155 7.90 8.41 11.18
C LEU A 155 6.61 7.79 11.70
N CYS A 156 6.39 6.48 11.52
CA CYS A 156 5.27 5.79 12.13
C CYS A 156 5.25 5.91 13.66
N TYR A 157 6.43 5.86 14.29
CA TYR A 157 6.55 6.06 15.74
C TYR A 157 6.18 7.50 16.16
N ASN A 158 6.64 8.50 15.40
CA ASN A 158 6.47 9.92 15.70
C ASN A 158 5.07 10.47 15.37
N HIS A 159 4.27 9.76 14.56
CA HIS A 159 2.90 10.15 14.21
C HIS A 159 1.86 9.18 14.84
N PRO A 160 1.59 9.29 16.16
CA PRO A 160 0.69 8.38 16.84
C PRO A 160 -0.77 8.48 16.39
N GLU A 161 -1.15 9.57 15.74
CA GLU A 161 -2.48 9.83 15.19
C GLU A 161 -2.72 9.11 13.84
N LEU A 162 -1.66 8.57 13.21
CA LEU A 162 -1.76 7.85 11.95
C LEU A 162 -1.73 6.33 12.16
N TRP A 163 -2.44 5.64 11.29
CA TRP A 163 -2.60 4.20 11.26
C TRP A 163 -2.11 3.62 9.95
N VAL A 164 -1.51 2.44 9.99
CA VAL A 164 -1.31 1.60 8.82
C VAL A 164 -2.60 0.83 8.56
N VAL A 165 -3.24 1.13 7.43
CA VAL A 165 -4.58 0.60 7.09
C VAL A 165 -4.54 -0.45 5.99
N ASP A 166 -3.44 -0.53 5.25
CA ASP A 166 -3.24 -1.52 4.19
C ASP A 166 -1.74 -1.71 3.91
N VAL A 167 -1.40 -2.81 3.25
CA VAL A 167 -0.06 -3.13 2.76
C VAL A 167 -0.14 -3.58 1.30
N TYR A 168 0.89 -3.24 0.51
CA TYR A 168 0.98 -3.62 -0.89
C TYR A 168 2.40 -4.06 -1.24
N ASP A 169 2.55 -5.32 -1.65
CA ASP A 169 3.81 -5.89 -2.07
C ASP A 169 3.95 -5.70 -3.59
N LEU A 170 4.77 -4.71 -4.00
CA LEU A 170 5.04 -4.38 -5.40
C LEU A 170 6.28 -5.12 -5.89
N PRO A 171 6.16 -6.02 -6.89
CA PRO A 171 7.31 -6.58 -7.58
C PRO A 171 8.11 -5.49 -8.30
N ILE A 172 9.42 -5.43 -8.08
CA ILE A 172 10.31 -4.43 -8.65
C ILE A 172 11.07 -5.03 -9.84
N SER A 173 10.70 -4.64 -11.03
CA SER A 173 11.42 -4.98 -12.25
C SER A 173 12.22 -3.78 -12.76
N GLN A 174 13.51 -3.95 -12.92
CA GLN A 174 14.40 -2.96 -13.52
C GLN A 174 14.56 -3.25 -15.00
N ASN A 175 14.25 -2.28 -15.84
CA ASN A 175 14.31 -2.42 -17.31
C ASN A 175 15.28 -1.37 -17.89
N LEU A 176 15.93 -1.69 -18.99
CA LEU A 176 16.73 -0.72 -19.75
C LEU A 176 15.82 0.07 -20.67
N LEU A 177 15.67 1.35 -20.39
CA LEU A 177 14.80 2.27 -21.11
C LEU A 177 15.59 3.19 -22.02
N VAL A 178 15.13 3.37 -23.23
CA VAL A 178 15.80 4.16 -24.27
C VAL A 178 14.81 5.01 -25.07
N LEU A 179 15.31 5.96 -25.84
CA LEU A 179 14.50 6.64 -26.86
C LEU A 179 14.05 5.63 -27.93
N PRO A 180 12.82 5.76 -28.47
CA PRO A 180 12.30 4.85 -29.47
C PRO A 180 13.25 4.64 -30.65
N GLY A 181 13.45 3.37 -31.06
CA GLY A 181 14.32 2.99 -32.16
C GLY A 181 15.82 2.93 -31.83
N THR A 182 16.23 3.20 -30.59
CA THR A 182 17.63 3.09 -30.16
C THR A 182 18.05 1.61 -30.07
N GLN A 183 19.25 1.30 -30.56
CA GLN A 183 19.84 -0.03 -30.47
C GLN A 183 20.87 -0.11 -29.34
N LEU A 184 21.04 -1.29 -28.75
CA LEU A 184 21.96 -1.52 -27.62
C LEU A 184 23.41 -1.09 -27.94
N ALA A 185 23.85 -1.30 -29.19
CA ALA A 185 25.20 -0.93 -29.64
C ALA A 185 25.48 0.59 -29.68
N GLN A 186 24.44 1.40 -29.66
CA GLN A 186 24.54 2.87 -29.66
C GLN A 186 24.76 3.43 -28.26
N LEU A 187 24.42 2.66 -27.22
CA LEU A 187 24.46 3.12 -25.82
C LEU A 187 25.89 3.32 -25.34
N LYS A 188 26.09 4.45 -24.65
CA LYS A 188 27.38 4.83 -24.05
C LYS A 188 27.25 5.04 -22.54
N HIS A 189 26.06 5.35 -22.04
CA HIS A 189 25.87 5.70 -20.62
C HIS A 189 24.46 5.39 -20.13
N VAL A 190 24.37 4.98 -18.85
CA VAL A 190 23.13 4.62 -18.18
C VAL A 190 22.93 5.50 -16.95
N TYR A 191 21.68 5.87 -16.68
CA TYR A 191 21.29 6.72 -15.54
C TYR A 191 20.25 6.00 -14.71
N SER A 192 20.37 6.00 -13.39
CA SER A 192 19.34 5.49 -12.49
C SER A 192 19.64 5.82 -11.02
N HIS A 193 18.74 5.42 -10.13
CA HIS A 193 19.00 5.42 -8.69
C HIS A 193 20.13 4.43 -8.35
N GLN A 194 20.95 4.76 -7.36
CA GLN A 194 22.12 3.94 -6.96
C GLN A 194 21.75 2.47 -6.70
N GLN A 195 20.60 2.21 -6.06
CA GLN A 195 20.14 0.86 -5.78
C GLN A 195 19.77 0.09 -7.06
N ALA A 196 19.10 0.72 -8.02
CA ALA A 196 18.75 0.10 -9.30
C ALA A 196 20.01 -0.21 -10.14
N ILE A 197 21.02 0.66 -10.10
CA ILE A 197 22.32 0.41 -10.71
C ILE A 197 22.97 -0.83 -10.08
N ALA A 198 23.03 -0.90 -8.75
CA ALA A 198 23.60 -2.05 -8.04
C ALA A 198 22.85 -3.36 -8.36
N GLN A 199 21.54 -3.33 -8.39
CA GLN A 199 20.71 -4.48 -8.76
C GLN A 199 20.88 -4.94 -10.21
N SER A 200 21.35 -4.06 -11.10
CA SER A 200 21.59 -4.34 -12.53
C SER A 200 23.06 -4.48 -12.88
N GLU A 201 23.94 -4.61 -11.87
CA GLU A 201 25.40 -4.56 -12.05
C GLU A 201 25.92 -5.63 -13.02
N THR A 202 25.38 -6.86 -12.97
CA THR A 202 25.76 -7.95 -13.85
C THR A 202 25.52 -7.62 -15.31
N PHE A 203 24.34 -7.06 -15.62
CA PHE A 203 23.99 -6.59 -16.97
C PHE A 203 24.90 -5.46 -17.43
N LEU A 204 25.11 -4.43 -16.59
CA LEU A 204 25.94 -3.27 -16.90
C LEU A 204 27.39 -3.66 -17.19
N LYS A 205 27.97 -4.60 -16.42
CA LYS A 205 29.30 -5.14 -16.64
C LYS A 205 29.42 -5.94 -17.94
N GLN A 206 28.44 -6.78 -18.22
CA GLN A 206 28.40 -7.60 -19.43
C GLN A 206 28.46 -6.74 -20.71
N PHE A 207 27.70 -5.63 -20.71
CA PHE A 207 27.65 -4.72 -21.86
C PHE A 207 28.62 -3.53 -21.74
N ARG A 208 29.44 -3.46 -20.70
CA ARG A 208 30.43 -2.40 -20.42
C ARG A 208 29.79 -1.00 -20.44
N LEU A 209 28.59 -0.87 -19.87
CA LEU A 209 27.85 0.37 -19.80
C LEU A 209 28.18 1.09 -18.47
N PRO A 210 28.86 2.25 -18.52
CA PRO A 210 29.04 3.06 -17.33
C PRO A 210 27.69 3.64 -16.88
N ALA A 211 27.54 3.81 -15.54
CA ALA A 211 26.30 4.31 -14.97
C ALA A 211 26.55 5.50 -14.03
N THR A 212 25.60 6.43 -14.04
CA THR A 212 25.59 7.59 -13.12
C THR A 212 24.34 7.52 -12.24
N ALA A 213 24.56 7.70 -10.93
CA ALA A 213 23.49 7.74 -9.96
C ALA A 213 22.67 9.04 -10.05
N MET A 214 21.35 8.90 -9.95
CA MET A 214 20.38 9.98 -9.88
C MET A 214 19.48 9.82 -8.64
N PRO A 215 18.73 10.86 -8.22
CA PRO A 215 17.91 10.81 -7.00
C PRO A 215 16.85 9.71 -7.00
N ASN A 216 16.28 9.36 -8.14
CA ASN A 216 15.37 8.21 -8.32
C ASN A 216 15.34 7.73 -9.78
N THR A 217 14.76 6.55 -10.00
CA THR A 217 14.68 5.90 -11.31
C THR A 217 13.81 6.68 -12.31
N ALA A 218 12.72 7.27 -11.84
CA ALA A 218 11.80 8.04 -12.70
C ALA A 218 12.42 9.36 -13.18
N MET A 219 13.20 10.05 -12.34
CA MET A 219 13.98 11.23 -12.76
C MET A 219 15.04 10.85 -13.80
N ALA A 220 15.64 9.69 -13.68
CA ALA A 220 16.62 9.21 -14.67
C ALA A 220 15.92 8.95 -16.03
N ALA A 221 14.77 8.32 -16.02
CA ALA A 221 13.97 8.10 -17.23
C ALA A 221 13.55 9.44 -17.87
N LYS A 222 13.03 10.37 -17.07
CA LYS A 222 12.70 11.73 -17.54
C LYS A 222 13.89 12.44 -18.18
N PHE A 223 15.04 12.39 -17.52
CA PHE A 223 16.29 12.97 -18.05
C PHE A 223 16.67 12.38 -19.41
N VAL A 224 16.59 11.06 -19.58
CA VAL A 224 16.89 10.40 -20.85
C VAL A 224 15.90 10.83 -21.93
N ALA A 225 14.61 10.86 -21.63
CA ALA A 225 13.57 11.31 -22.54
C ALA A 225 13.79 12.76 -23.02
N GLU A 226 14.07 13.67 -22.08
CA GLU A 226 14.27 15.10 -22.39
C GLU A 226 15.60 15.37 -23.09
N SER A 227 16.61 14.49 -22.93
CA SER A 227 17.94 14.70 -23.54
C SER A 227 17.93 14.56 -25.08
N GLY A 228 16.99 13.79 -25.64
CA GLY A 228 16.95 13.48 -27.06
C GLY A 228 18.20 12.75 -27.61
N ASP A 229 19.07 12.23 -26.73
CA ASP A 229 20.35 11.61 -27.08
C ASP A 229 20.24 10.08 -27.05
N PRO A 230 20.27 9.42 -28.24
CA PRO A 230 20.15 7.96 -28.33
C PRO A 230 21.33 7.18 -27.72
N SER A 231 22.40 7.85 -27.32
CA SER A 231 23.51 7.18 -26.62
C SER A 231 23.26 6.99 -25.12
N LYS A 232 22.15 7.51 -24.59
CA LYS A 232 21.76 7.44 -23.18
C LYS A 232 20.63 6.46 -22.95
N ALA A 233 20.69 5.78 -21.82
CA ALA A 233 19.61 4.91 -21.33
C ALA A 233 19.33 5.18 -19.86
N ALA A 234 18.12 4.79 -19.43
CA ALA A 234 17.76 4.78 -18.00
C ALA A 234 17.46 3.36 -17.53
N ILE A 235 17.64 3.11 -16.24
CA ILE A 235 17.08 1.91 -15.59
C ILE A 235 15.89 2.36 -14.75
N ALA A 236 14.70 1.85 -15.10
CA ALA A 236 13.46 2.12 -14.37
C ALA A 236 12.39 1.05 -14.67
N SER A 237 11.17 1.24 -14.18
CA SER A 237 10.04 0.37 -14.45
C SER A 237 9.49 0.53 -15.87
N ALA A 238 8.73 -0.46 -16.35
CA ALA A 238 8.08 -0.39 -17.66
C ALA A 238 6.98 0.69 -17.70
N GLU A 239 6.29 0.92 -16.58
CA GLU A 239 5.29 1.98 -16.44
C GLU A 239 5.93 3.36 -16.63
N THR A 240 7.14 3.54 -16.12
CA THR A 240 7.92 4.78 -16.30
C THR A 240 8.32 4.98 -17.76
N ALA A 241 8.61 3.90 -18.50
CA ALA A 241 8.86 4.00 -19.94
C ALA A 241 7.64 4.55 -20.67
N ALA A 242 6.45 3.98 -20.43
CA ALA A 242 5.20 4.44 -21.04
C ALA A 242 4.90 5.91 -20.70
N LEU A 243 5.15 6.32 -19.45
CA LEU A 243 4.91 7.69 -18.97
C LEU A 243 5.75 8.74 -19.72
N TYR A 244 7.02 8.46 -19.96
CA TYR A 244 7.95 9.42 -20.57
C TYR A 244 8.20 9.17 -22.07
N GLY A 245 7.42 8.29 -22.72
CA GLY A 245 7.56 8.00 -24.14
C GLY A 245 8.88 7.30 -24.50
N LEU A 246 9.43 6.52 -23.56
CA LEU A 246 10.59 5.67 -23.77
C LEU A 246 10.17 4.26 -24.18
N GLU A 247 11.11 3.54 -24.77
CA GLU A 247 10.97 2.13 -25.14
C GLU A 247 11.73 1.24 -24.15
N VAL A 248 11.16 0.09 -23.77
CA VAL A 248 11.85 -0.94 -23.01
C VAL A 248 12.73 -1.73 -23.98
N LEU A 249 14.03 -1.42 -24.04
CA LEU A 249 14.98 -2.12 -24.91
C LEU A 249 15.32 -3.52 -24.39
N VAL A 250 15.54 -3.66 -23.09
CA VAL A 250 15.81 -4.94 -22.43
C VAL A 250 14.99 -5.00 -21.13
N PRO A 251 14.04 -5.95 -21.02
CA PRO A 251 13.26 -6.11 -19.80
C PRO A 251 14.05 -6.86 -18.72
N SER A 252 13.71 -6.65 -17.47
CA SER A 252 14.14 -7.42 -16.29
C SER A 252 15.66 -7.61 -16.21
N ILE A 253 16.42 -6.52 -16.25
CA ILE A 253 17.89 -6.54 -16.20
C ILE A 253 18.45 -6.66 -14.78
N ASN A 254 17.61 -6.67 -13.75
CA ASN A 254 18.03 -6.94 -12.38
C ASN A 254 18.53 -8.37 -12.21
N THR A 255 19.60 -8.52 -11.43
CA THR A 255 20.29 -9.80 -11.21
C THR A 255 19.37 -10.82 -10.53
N ASP A 256 18.57 -10.37 -9.57
CA ASP A 256 17.66 -11.20 -8.79
C ASP A 256 16.21 -10.90 -9.19
N GLY A 257 15.46 -11.93 -9.58
CA GLY A 257 14.11 -11.81 -10.15
C GLY A 257 12.98 -11.64 -9.13
N ASP A 258 13.27 -11.79 -7.84
CA ASP A 258 12.30 -11.79 -6.73
C ASP A 258 12.30 -10.51 -5.90
N ASN A 259 12.86 -9.42 -6.45
CA ASN A 259 12.89 -8.13 -5.77
C ASN A 259 11.47 -7.57 -5.59
N THR A 260 11.08 -7.38 -4.34
CA THR A 260 9.77 -6.86 -3.97
C THR A 260 9.91 -5.75 -2.94
N THR A 261 9.16 -4.67 -3.12
CA THR A 261 9.06 -3.60 -2.12
C THR A 261 7.67 -3.62 -1.52
N ARG A 262 7.61 -3.76 -0.19
CA ARG A 262 6.40 -3.58 0.58
C ARG A 262 6.16 -2.11 0.82
N PHE A 263 4.99 -1.64 0.42
CA PHE A 263 4.46 -0.32 0.74
C PHE A 263 3.41 -0.44 1.83
N ILE A 264 3.34 0.56 2.69
CA ILE A 264 2.26 0.71 3.67
C ILE A 264 1.38 1.90 3.27
N VAL A 265 0.10 1.77 3.58
CA VAL A 265 -0.89 2.83 3.42
C VAL A 265 -1.18 3.45 4.77
N LEU A 266 -0.99 4.75 4.86
CA LEU A 266 -1.25 5.56 6.04
C LEU A 266 -2.63 6.20 5.94
N SER A 267 -3.34 6.30 7.08
CA SER A 267 -4.60 7.04 7.20
C SER A 267 -4.78 7.55 8.63
N ARG A 268 -5.64 8.55 8.79
CA ARG A 268 -6.12 9.00 10.12
C ARG A 268 -7.27 8.13 10.64
N GLU A 269 -7.88 7.34 9.78
CA GLU A 269 -8.99 6.48 10.16
C GLU A 269 -8.43 5.19 10.77
N LYS A 270 -8.89 4.84 11.98
CA LYS A 270 -8.47 3.62 12.66
C LYS A 270 -9.04 2.39 11.95
N PRO A 271 -8.20 1.47 11.46
CA PRO A 271 -8.68 0.23 10.86
C PRO A 271 -9.22 -0.72 11.93
N THR A 272 -10.25 -1.51 11.57
CA THR A 272 -10.92 -2.42 12.50
C THR A 272 -11.01 -3.86 11.98
N VAL A 273 -10.72 -4.10 10.70
CA VAL A 273 -10.85 -5.41 10.04
C VAL A 273 -9.54 -5.76 9.34
N GLY A 274 -9.06 -6.95 9.59
CA GLY A 274 -7.86 -7.49 8.97
C GLY A 274 -7.51 -8.86 9.53
N ASN A 275 -6.54 -9.52 8.91
CA ASN A 275 -5.96 -10.79 9.38
C ASN A 275 -4.49 -10.63 9.83
N ARG A 276 -4.01 -9.38 9.88
CA ARG A 276 -2.71 -8.96 10.38
C ARG A 276 -2.87 -7.69 11.19
N PHE A 277 -2.06 -7.56 12.22
CA PHE A 277 -1.94 -6.31 12.94
C PHE A 277 -0.50 -6.08 13.40
N SER A 278 -0.12 -4.83 13.50
CA SER A 278 1.22 -4.44 13.91
C SER A 278 1.20 -3.60 15.18
N LEU A 279 2.20 -3.81 16.02
CA LEU A 279 2.36 -3.13 17.31
C LEU A 279 3.70 -2.40 17.35
N LEU A 280 3.69 -1.24 18.01
CA LEU A 280 4.89 -0.57 18.49
C LEU A 280 4.92 -0.62 20.00
N PHE A 281 6.06 -0.96 20.59
CA PHE A 281 6.20 -0.98 22.05
C PHE A 281 7.60 -0.58 22.52
N THR A 282 7.68 -0.11 23.75
CA THR A 282 8.94 0.20 24.42
C THR A 282 9.08 -0.65 25.69
N LEU A 283 10.31 -0.93 26.08
CA LEU A 283 10.62 -1.79 27.23
C LEU A 283 11.56 -1.07 28.20
N ASP A 284 11.57 -1.52 29.45
CA ASP A 284 12.70 -1.24 30.32
C ASP A 284 13.95 -1.94 29.78
N ASN A 285 15.05 -1.21 29.69
CA ASN A 285 16.33 -1.76 29.23
C ASN A 285 16.94 -2.69 30.31
N LYS A 286 16.35 -3.88 30.46
CA LYS A 286 16.78 -4.92 31.42
C LYS A 286 16.89 -6.28 30.72
N PRO A 287 17.84 -7.13 31.14
CA PRO A 287 17.97 -8.48 30.60
C PRO A 287 16.64 -9.26 30.69
N GLY A 288 16.27 -9.92 29.58
CA GLY A 288 15.08 -10.77 29.51
C GLY A 288 13.77 -10.06 29.13
N LYS A 289 13.67 -8.73 29.20
CA LYS A 289 12.40 -8.02 28.95
C LYS A 289 11.81 -8.25 27.56
N LEU A 290 12.63 -8.28 26.52
CA LEU A 290 12.14 -8.62 25.18
C LEU A 290 11.67 -10.08 25.10
N ALA A 291 12.38 -11.00 25.78
CA ALA A 291 11.97 -12.40 25.83
C ALA A 291 10.61 -12.59 26.53
N GLU A 292 10.31 -11.82 27.58
CA GLU A 292 8.99 -11.82 28.25
C GLU A 292 7.88 -11.45 27.26
N VAL A 293 8.07 -10.39 26.46
CA VAL A 293 7.09 -9.96 25.44
C VAL A 293 6.86 -11.05 24.38
N ILE A 294 7.95 -11.65 23.86
CA ILE A 294 7.85 -12.72 22.87
C ILE A 294 7.12 -13.94 23.45
N GLN A 295 7.37 -14.28 24.72
CA GLN A 295 6.68 -15.37 25.40
C GLN A 295 5.18 -15.06 25.61
N VAL A 296 4.83 -13.81 25.92
CA VAL A 296 3.43 -13.38 26.01
C VAL A 296 2.74 -13.60 24.66
N ILE A 297 3.29 -13.08 23.57
CA ILE A 297 2.74 -13.24 22.20
C ILE A 297 2.56 -14.73 21.87
N GLY A 298 3.59 -15.56 22.11
CA GLY A 298 3.54 -17.00 21.85
C GLY A 298 2.50 -17.76 22.70
N ARG A 299 2.30 -17.39 23.98
CA ARG A 299 1.25 -17.98 24.83
C ARG A 299 -0.16 -17.73 24.35
N PHE A 300 -0.39 -16.59 23.71
CA PHE A 300 -1.66 -16.27 23.07
C PHE A 300 -1.82 -16.90 21.67
N GLY A 301 -0.81 -17.65 21.20
CA GLY A 301 -0.88 -18.42 19.95
C GLY A 301 -0.69 -17.57 18.67
N TYR A 302 -0.19 -16.32 18.79
CA TYR A 302 0.06 -15.47 17.62
C TYR A 302 1.38 -15.82 16.97
N ASP A 303 1.35 -15.95 15.64
CA ASP A 303 2.55 -16.03 14.81
C ASP A 303 3.11 -14.61 14.57
N MET A 304 4.43 -14.48 14.72
CA MET A 304 5.16 -13.22 14.53
C MET A 304 5.89 -13.25 13.19
N GLU A 305 5.36 -12.57 12.17
CA GLU A 305 5.98 -12.49 10.84
C GLU A 305 7.21 -11.58 10.83
N SER A 306 7.25 -10.55 11.68
CA SER A 306 8.35 -9.59 11.71
C SER A 306 8.57 -9.02 13.11
N ILE A 307 9.84 -8.77 13.44
CA ILE A 307 10.26 -7.98 14.61
C ILE A 307 11.41 -7.07 14.21
N LYS A 308 11.31 -5.79 14.54
CA LYS A 308 12.32 -4.77 14.25
C LYS A 308 12.58 -3.93 15.48
N SER A 309 13.82 -3.47 15.69
CA SER A 309 14.17 -2.58 16.79
C SER A 309 14.78 -1.29 16.27
N ARG A 310 14.39 -0.17 16.85
CA ARG A 310 14.92 1.15 16.49
C ARG A 310 15.28 1.94 17.75
N PRO A 311 16.35 2.76 17.70
CA PRO A 311 16.66 3.66 18.81
C PRO A 311 15.50 4.63 19.07
N LEU A 312 15.19 4.86 20.33
CA LEU A 312 14.24 5.90 20.73
C LEU A 312 14.81 7.28 20.43
N PRO A 313 14.06 8.17 19.78
CA PRO A 313 14.47 9.55 19.61
C PRO A 313 14.77 10.22 20.97
N HIS A 314 15.86 10.93 21.06
CA HIS A 314 16.27 11.71 22.24
C HIS A 314 16.57 10.93 23.53
N VAL A 315 16.53 9.58 23.51
CA VAL A 315 16.86 8.75 24.68
C VAL A 315 18.01 7.81 24.32
N PRO A 316 19.26 8.12 24.74
CA PRO A 316 20.41 7.29 24.41
C PRO A 316 20.28 5.87 24.90
N PHE A 317 20.56 4.90 24.01
CA PHE A 317 20.57 3.46 24.29
C PHE A 317 19.24 2.85 24.71
N ASP A 318 18.11 3.56 24.53
CA ASP A 318 16.76 3.00 24.62
C ASP A 318 16.20 2.73 23.21
N TYR A 319 15.27 1.76 23.12
CA TYR A 319 14.76 1.26 21.87
C TYR A 319 13.23 1.16 21.91
N TYR A 320 12.59 1.37 20.76
CA TYR A 320 11.25 0.87 20.52
C TYR A 320 11.31 -0.33 19.57
N PHE A 321 10.29 -1.15 19.65
CA PHE A 321 10.17 -2.37 18.86
C PHE A 321 8.90 -2.30 18.01
N TYR A 322 9.00 -2.81 16.80
CA TYR A 322 7.90 -3.09 15.91
C TYR A 322 7.72 -4.60 15.82
N VAL A 323 6.48 -5.09 15.87
CA VAL A 323 6.13 -6.47 15.55
C VAL A 323 4.91 -6.51 14.64
N GLU A 324 4.90 -7.50 13.74
CA GLU A 324 3.76 -7.84 12.88
C GLU A 324 3.25 -9.22 13.29
N LEU A 325 1.96 -9.30 13.59
CA LEU A 325 1.30 -10.50 14.11
C LEU A 325 0.19 -10.94 13.15
N VAL A 326 0.09 -12.28 12.99
CA VAL A 326 -0.97 -12.92 12.21
C VAL A 326 -2.15 -13.20 13.13
N GLY A 327 -3.31 -12.62 12.84
CA GLY A 327 -4.52 -12.87 13.62
C GLY A 327 -5.60 -11.80 13.42
N ASP A 328 -6.77 -12.08 13.97
CA ASP A 328 -7.90 -11.15 13.97
C ASP A 328 -7.75 -10.13 15.10
N PRO A 329 -7.60 -8.83 14.80
CA PRO A 329 -7.46 -7.77 15.80
C PRO A 329 -8.75 -7.54 16.62
N SER A 330 -9.90 -8.01 16.14
CA SER A 330 -11.19 -7.88 16.82
C SER A 330 -11.51 -9.04 17.77
N ALA A 331 -10.69 -10.10 17.80
CA ALA A 331 -10.89 -11.26 18.66
C ALA A 331 -10.69 -10.91 20.15
N ASP A 332 -11.42 -11.59 21.02
CA ASP A 332 -11.28 -11.43 22.47
C ASP A 332 -9.87 -11.78 22.96
N GLU A 333 -9.22 -12.74 22.30
CA GLU A 333 -7.84 -13.14 22.54
C GLU A 333 -6.87 -11.99 22.24
N THR A 334 -7.09 -11.23 21.16
CA THR A 334 -6.26 -10.04 20.84
C THR A 334 -6.45 -8.96 21.88
N ALA A 335 -7.67 -8.72 22.34
CA ALA A 335 -7.92 -7.76 23.42
C ALA A 335 -7.25 -8.19 24.73
N ALA A 336 -7.20 -9.50 25.03
CA ALA A 336 -6.50 -10.05 26.19
C ALA A 336 -4.97 -9.93 26.04
N LEU A 337 -4.42 -10.24 24.85
CA LEU A 337 -3.01 -10.03 24.52
C LEU A 337 -2.58 -8.58 24.74
N LEU A 338 -3.33 -7.61 24.19
CA LEU A 338 -2.99 -6.19 24.33
C LEU A 338 -2.99 -5.74 25.78
N ARG A 339 -3.93 -6.21 26.63
CA ARG A 339 -3.92 -5.95 28.07
C ARG A 339 -2.68 -6.53 28.78
N GLU A 340 -2.28 -7.75 28.44
CA GLU A 340 -1.09 -8.38 29.03
C GLU A 340 0.19 -7.66 28.61
N LEU A 341 0.26 -7.23 27.34
CA LEU A 341 1.38 -6.43 26.83
C LEU A 341 1.46 -5.06 27.49
N ASP A 342 0.33 -4.42 27.79
CA ASP A 342 0.28 -3.13 28.50
C ASP A 342 0.87 -3.22 29.93
N HIS A 343 0.76 -4.39 30.57
CA HIS A 343 1.42 -4.67 31.86
C HIS A 343 2.90 -5.05 31.72
N THR A 344 3.33 -5.61 30.58
CA THR A 344 4.69 -6.12 30.38
C THR A 344 5.61 -5.05 29.79
N CYS A 345 5.07 -4.17 28.95
CA CYS A 345 5.78 -3.11 28.26
C CYS A 345 5.70 -1.78 29.03
N ARG A 346 6.62 -0.85 28.75
CA ARG A 346 6.52 0.54 29.22
C ARG A 346 5.41 1.29 28.46
N THR A 347 5.33 1.05 27.16
CA THR A 347 4.24 1.51 26.29
C THR A 347 3.94 0.44 25.25
N VAL A 348 2.68 0.32 24.85
CA VAL A 348 2.26 -0.47 23.70
C VAL A 348 1.25 0.31 22.88
N ARG A 349 1.38 0.25 21.55
CA ARG A 349 0.47 0.93 20.61
C ARG A 349 0.17 0.02 19.44
N LEU A 350 -1.09 -0.14 19.11
CA LEU A 350 -1.53 -0.71 17.84
C LEU A 350 -1.16 0.29 16.75
N LEU A 351 -0.29 -0.09 15.82
CA LEU A 351 0.13 0.75 14.70
C LEU A 351 -0.80 0.60 13.51
N GLY A 352 -1.24 -0.61 13.22
CA GLY A 352 -2.09 -0.87 12.07
C GLY A 352 -2.79 -2.21 12.11
N VAL A 353 -3.81 -2.31 11.25
CA VAL A 353 -4.58 -3.52 10.98
C VAL A 353 -4.83 -3.57 9.47
N TYR A 354 -4.56 -4.70 8.85
CA TYR A 354 -4.69 -4.88 7.40
C TYR A 354 -4.89 -6.34 7.02
N THR A 355 -5.24 -6.57 5.77
CA THR A 355 -5.38 -7.91 5.20
C THR A 355 -4.23 -8.18 4.23
N LYS A 356 -3.62 -9.38 4.34
CA LYS A 356 -2.54 -9.83 3.47
C LYS A 356 -2.82 -11.23 2.96
#